data_64631e7760c99c5a08ef76c4fc679737
#
_entry.id   64631e7760c99c5a08ef76c4fc679737
#
_cell.length_a   1.000
_cell.length_b   1.000
_cell.length_c   1.000
_cell.angle_alpha   90.00
_cell.angle_beta   90.00
_cell.angle_gamma   90.00
#
_symmetry.space_group_name_H-M   'P 1'
#
loop_
_entity.id
_entity.type
_entity.pdbx_description
1 polymer ?
#
loop_
_entity_poly.entity_id
_entity_poly.type
_entity_poly.pdbx_seq_one_letter_code
_entity_poly.pdbx_strand_id
1 'polypeptide(L)'
;MKGTDLFLGLSTKNLVSQDMVRSMADKPVLFAMANPDPEISYEDAKAARPDCIMGTGRSDYPNQINNVSGFPYIFRGALDVEATEINEAMKIAAAEALAALAKEPVPAEVCSAYNVDSLEYGFDYIIPKPLDPRILTCITPAVAKAAMDTGVARKRIEDLDGYARELERRVKARTIAFGHSSLLTNKKMPVRAVAAERTGALSGRTAVFWEE
;
A
#
# COMPACT_ATOMS: atom_id res chain seq x y z
N MET A 1 19.05 -12.15 17.30
CA MET A 1 19.13 -10.91 16.49
C MET A 1 20.43 -10.12 16.75
N LYS A 2 21.43 -10.72 17.42
CA LYS A 2 22.67 -10.02 17.79
C LYS A 2 23.44 -9.50 16.56
N GLY A 3 23.63 -8.18 16.49
CA GLY A 3 24.41 -7.52 15.42
C GLY A 3 23.73 -7.49 14.04
N THR A 4 22.43 -7.82 13.93
CA THR A 4 21.70 -7.74 12.66
C THR A 4 21.18 -6.32 12.41
N ASP A 5 21.22 -5.88 11.16
CA ASP A 5 20.77 -4.55 10.72
C ASP A 5 19.26 -4.51 10.45
N LEU A 6 18.67 -5.63 10.02
CA LEU A 6 17.27 -5.73 9.61
C LEU A 6 16.58 -6.93 10.27
N PHE A 7 15.39 -6.70 10.79
CA PHE A 7 14.41 -7.72 11.15
C PHE A 7 13.20 -7.59 10.22
N LEU A 8 12.81 -8.71 9.60
CA LEU A 8 11.63 -8.81 8.75
C LEU A 8 10.68 -9.86 9.35
N GLY A 9 9.63 -9.40 10.04
CA GLY A 9 8.63 -10.23 10.69
C GLY A 9 7.42 -10.49 9.82
N LEU A 10 7.06 -11.77 9.66
CA LEU A 10 5.90 -12.24 8.89
C LEU A 10 5.21 -13.41 9.62
N SER A 11 5.30 -13.47 10.94
CA SER A 11 4.93 -14.69 11.67
C SER A 11 3.78 -14.47 12.66
N THR A 12 4.09 -14.19 13.92
CA THR A 12 3.06 -14.10 14.97
C THR A 12 3.39 -13.01 15.97
N LYS A 13 2.35 -12.49 16.60
CA LYS A 13 2.46 -11.43 17.62
C LYS A 13 3.39 -11.79 18.77
N ASN A 14 4.02 -10.76 19.33
CA ASN A 14 4.83 -10.84 20.56
C ASN A 14 5.99 -11.84 20.51
N LEU A 15 6.51 -12.13 19.30
CA LEU A 15 7.65 -13.02 19.11
C LEU A 15 8.98 -12.36 19.46
N VAL A 16 9.08 -11.04 19.30
CA VAL A 16 10.31 -10.27 19.48
C VAL A 16 10.29 -9.53 20.80
N SER A 17 11.28 -9.78 21.65
CA SER A 17 11.43 -9.07 22.92
C SER A 17 12.27 -7.80 22.77
N GLN A 18 12.15 -6.87 23.72
CA GLN A 18 12.99 -5.66 23.77
C GLN A 18 14.48 -6.00 23.82
N ASP A 19 14.89 -7.08 24.52
CA ASP A 19 16.30 -7.49 24.60
C ASP A 19 16.82 -7.99 23.24
N MET A 20 15.98 -8.64 22.45
CA MET A 20 16.32 -9.01 21.07
C MET A 20 16.58 -7.77 20.23
N VAL A 21 15.74 -6.72 20.36
CA VAL A 21 15.91 -5.45 19.64
C VAL A 21 17.17 -4.73 20.13
N ARG A 22 17.45 -4.67 21.44
CA ARG A 22 18.68 -4.07 22.00
C ARG A 22 19.95 -4.75 21.48
N SER A 23 19.89 -6.03 21.13
CA SER A 23 21.03 -6.80 20.62
C SER A 23 21.34 -6.53 19.13
N MET A 24 20.49 -5.82 18.40
CA MET A 24 20.70 -5.49 16.98
C MET A 24 21.83 -4.46 16.79
N ALA A 25 22.24 -4.28 15.55
CA ALA A 25 23.21 -3.25 15.13
C ALA A 25 22.68 -1.83 15.39
N ASP A 26 23.51 -0.82 15.15
CA ASP A 26 23.12 0.59 15.27
C ASP A 26 22.11 0.98 14.20
N LYS A 27 21.10 1.79 14.60
CA LYS A 27 20.00 2.24 13.71
C LYS A 27 19.32 1.08 12.96
N PRO A 28 18.85 0.04 13.69
CA PRO A 28 18.30 -1.14 13.06
C PRO A 28 16.95 -0.83 12.39
N VAL A 29 16.63 -1.60 11.37
CA VAL A 29 15.32 -1.57 10.69
C VAL A 29 14.48 -2.75 11.18
N LEU A 30 13.28 -2.45 11.71
CA LEU A 30 12.34 -3.45 12.18
C LEU A 30 11.04 -3.37 11.40
N PHE A 31 10.78 -4.35 10.56
CA PHE A 31 9.50 -4.52 9.89
C PHE A 31 8.73 -5.66 10.56
N ALA A 32 7.89 -5.31 11.54
CA ALA A 32 7.06 -6.24 12.29
C ALA A 32 5.66 -6.24 11.66
N MET A 33 5.42 -7.17 10.73
CA MET A 33 4.27 -7.16 9.83
C MET A 33 3.25 -8.26 10.12
N ALA A 34 3.36 -8.98 11.26
CA ALA A 34 2.30 -9.89 11.69
C ALA A 34 0.99 -9.11 11.90
N ASN A 35 -0.11 -9.72 11.51
CA ASN A 35 -1.44 -9.11 11.51
C ASN A 35 -2.43 -10.01 12.30
N PRO A 36 -3.30 -9.46 13.19
CA PRO A 36 -3.53 -8.04 13.47
C PRO A 36 -2.46 -7.38 14.37
N ASP A 37 -1.79 -8.13 15.21
CA ASP A 37 -0.81 -7.63 16.15
C ASP A 37 0.62 -7.95 15.67
N PRO A 38 1.56 -6.98 15.71
CA PRO A 38 2.93 -7.17 15.24
C PRO A 38 3.75 -8.08 16.17
N GLU A 39 4.91 -8.54 15.70
CA GLU A 39 5.88 -9.34 16.48
C GLU A 39 6.42 -8.60 17.71
N ILE A 40 6.43 -7.27 17.67
CA ILE A 40 6.73 -6.35 18.78
C ILE A 40 5.92 -5.07 18.55
N SER A 41 5.40 -4.47 19.62
CA SER A 41 4.70 -3.19 19.54
C SER A 41 5.65 -2.05 19.13
N TYR A 42 5.10 -0.98 18.55
CA TYR A 42 5.89 0.20 18.20
C TYR A 42 6.53 0.82 19.46
N GLU A 43 5.77 0.90 20.55
CA GLU A 43 6.20 1.45 21.83
C GLU A 43 7.37 0.65 22.42
N ASP A 44 7.27 -0.68 22.43
CA ASP A 44 8.32 -1.55 22.95
C ASP A 44 9.59 -1.49 22.10
N ALA A 45 9.47 -1.44 20.78
CA ALA A 45 10.60 -1.31 19.88
C ALA A 45 11.33 0.03 20.09
N LYS A 46 10.58 1.14 20.17
CA LYS A 46 11.15 2.47 20.41
C LYS A 46 11.70 2.64 21.84
N ALA A 47 11.10 1.99 22.83
CA ALA A 47 11.65 1.96 24.20
C ALA A 47 12.95 1.17 24.27
N ALA A 48 13.08 0.10 23.48
CA ALA A 48 14.32 -0.68 23.40
C ALA A 48 15.42 0.05 22.63
N ARG A 49 15.08 0.65 21.48
CA ARG A 49 16.00 1.32 20.55
C ARG A 49 15.30 2.55 19.92
N PRO A 50 15.44 3.76 20.50
CA PRO A 50 14.85 5.00 19.95
C PRO A 50 15.34 5.32 18.54
N ASP A 51 16.53 4.85 18.19
CA ASP A 51 17.19 5.04 16.89
C ASP A 51 16.73 4.05 15.81
N CYS A 52 15.81 3.12 16.12
CA CYS A 52 15.34 2.18 15.10
C CYS A 52 14.37 2.81 14.10
N ILE A 53 14.40 2.32 12.86
CA ILE A 53 13.34 2.54 11.87
C ILE A 53 12.32 1.42 12.07
N MET A 54 11.09 1.78 12.48
CA MET A 54 10.03 0.82 12.72
C MET A 54 8.93 0.94 11.67
N GLY A 55 8.54 -0.19 11.07
CA GLY A 55 7.37 -0.29 10.19
C GLY A 55 6.47 -1.46 10.59
N THR A 56 5.17 -1.25 10.52
CA THR A 56 4.14 -2.27 10.84
C THR A 56 3.01 -2.24 9.83
N GLY A 57 2.11 -3.22 9.86
CA GLY A 57 0.87 -3.20 9.07
C GLY A 57 -0.18 -2.21 9.56
N ARG A 58 -0.05 -1.66 10.78
CA ARG A 58 -1.06 -0.81 11.42
C ARG A 58 -1.07 0.60 10.84
N SER A 59 -2.26 1.17 10.70
CA SER A 59 -2.48 2.53 10.16
C SER A 59 -2.24 3.64 11.18
N ASP A 60 -2.26 3.31 12.47
CA ASP A 60 -2.08 4.25 13.59
C ASP A 60 -0.61 4.51 13.95
N TYR A 61 0.32 3.81 13.29
CA TYR A 61 1.76 4.02 13.48
C TYR A 61 2.45 4.65 12.25
N PRO A 62 3.62 5.27 12.44
CA PRO A 62 4.49 5.64 11.32
C PRO A 62 4.84 4.45 10.45
N ASN A 63 5.21 4.71 9.19
CA ASN A 63 5.67 3.66 8.25
C ASN A 63 4.69 2.48 8.12
N GLN A 64 3.43 2.77 7.83
CA GLN A 64 2.46 1.71 7.56
C GLN A 64 2.86 0.92 6.32
N ILE A 65 3.21 -0.36 6.50
CA ILE A 65 3.52 -1.29 5.42
C ILE A 65 2.26 -2.09 5.11
N ASN A 66 1.56 -1.69 4.05
CA ASN A 66 0.30 -2.30 3.64
C ASN A 66 0.33 -2.66 2.16
N ASN A 67 -0.20 -3.83 1.82
CA ASN A 67 -0.31 -4.31 0.44
C ASN A 67 -1.09 -3.35 -0.46
N VAL A 68 -2.00 -2.54 0.09
CA VAL A 68 -2.78 -1.55 -0.65
C VAL A 68 -1.91 -0.48 -1.32
N SER A 69 -0.69 -0.24 -0.82
CA SER A 69 0.27 0.68 -1.45
C SER A 69 0.91 0.13 -2.73
N GLY A 70 0.74 -1.16 -3.02
CA GLY A 70 1.36 -1.84 -4.16
C GLY A 70 0.38 -2.51 -5.10
N PHE A 71 -0.37 -3.50 -4.61
CA PHE A 71 -1.08 -4.43 -5.47
C PHE A 71 -2.12 -3.78 -6.41
N PRO A 72 -2.95 -2.79 -6.01
CA PRO A 72 -3.93 -2.22 -6.93
C PRO A 72 -3.27 -1.55 -8.14
N TYR A 73 -2.13 -0.92 -7.92
CA TYR A 73 -1.41 -0.15 -8.92
C TYR A 73 -0.58 -1.04 -9.84
N ILE A 74 -0.01 -2.14 -9.30
CA ILE A 74 0.67 -3.18 -10.07
C ILE A 74 -0.32 -3.83 -11.04
N PHE A 75 -1.49 -4.24 -10.55
CA PHE A 75 -2.53 -4.81 -11.40
C PHE A 75 -3.03 -3.81 -12.44
N ARG A 76 -3.20 -2.53 -12.06
CA ARG A 76 -3.62 -1.50 -13.01
C ARG A 76 -2.62 -1.34 -14.16
N GLY A 77 -1.33 -1.27 -13.86
CA GLY A 77 -0.27 -1.18 -14.87
C GLY A 77 -0.23 -2.40 -15.78
N ALA A 78 -0.30 -3.61 -15.18
CA ALA A 78 -0.30 -4.85 -15.94
C ALA A 78 -1.52 -4.98 -16.88
N LEU A 79 -2.71 -4.66 -16.38
CA LEU A 79 -3.96 -4.76 -17.15
C LEU A 79 -4.04 -3.72 -18.28
N ASP A 80 -3.58 -2.50 -18.09
CA ASP A 80 -3.66 -1.44 -19.10
C ASP A 80 -2.75 -1.72 -20.31
N VAL A 81 -1.67 -2.50 -20.13
CA VAL A 81 -0.81 -2.97 -21.23
C VAL A 81 -1.11 -4.42 -21.63
N GLU A 82 -2.17 -5.02 -21.08
CA GLU A 82 -2.58 -6.40 -21.36
C GLU A 82 -1.41 -7.39 -21.16
N ALA A 83 -0.67 -7.23 -20.06
CA ALA A 83 0.46 -8.08 -19.75
C ALA A 83 0.06 -9.54 -19.57
N THR A 84 0.86 -10.46 -20.09
CA THR A 84 0.62 -11.90 -20.00
C THR A 84 0.91 -12.47 -18.63
N GLU A 85 1.74 -11.77 -17.85
CA GLU A 85 2.13 -12.12 -16.49
C GLU A 85 2.58 -10.87 -15.72
N ILE A 86 2.69 -10.97 -14.39
CA ILE A 86 3.35 -9.98 -13.55
C ILE A 86 4.70 -10.57 -13.15
N ASN A 87 5.76 -10.17 -13.85
CA ASN A 87 7.11 -10.68 -13.63
C ASN A 87 7.88 -9.88 -12.56
N GLU A 88 9.10 -10.35 -12.21
CA GLU A 88 9.93 -9.71 -11.18
C GLU A 88 10.30 -8.26 -11.53
N ALA A 89 10.58 -7.96 -12.79
CA ALA A 89 10.92 -6.60 -13.22
C ALA A 89 9.79 -5.61 -12.95
N MET A 90 8.54 -6.01 -13.14
CA MET A 90 7.36 -5.19 -12.82
C MET A 90 7.21 -4.95 -11.32
N LYS A 91 7.50 -5.96 -10.49
CA LYS A 91 7.47 -5.83 -9.01
C LYS A 91 8.58 -4.94 -8.50
N ILE A 92 9.78 -5.07 -9.06
CA ILE A 92 10.93 -4.21 -8.74
C ILE A 92 10.63 -2.76 -9.14
N ALA A 93 10.11 -2.53 -10.36
CA ALA A 93 9.74 -1.20 -10.82
C ALA A 93 8.70 -0.53 -9.91
N ALA A 94 7.73 -1.31 -9.41
CA ALA A 94 6.76 -0.81 -8.43
C ALA A 94 7.43 -0.39 -7.11
N ALA A 95 8.34 -1.21 -6.59
CA ALA A 95 9.06 -0.93 -5.35
C ALA A 95 9.96 0.31 -5.48
N GLU A 96 10.68 0.44 -6.60
CA GLU A 96 11.53 1.59 -6.89
C GLU A 96 10.73 2.88 -7.04
N ALA A 97 9.59 2.84 -7.74
CA ALA A 97 8.70 3.98 -7.89
C ALA A 97 8.13 4.43 -6.52
N LEU A 98 7.74 3.47 -5.67
CA LEU A 98 7.26 3.77 -4.33
C LEU A 98 8.36 4.38 -3.45
N ALA A 99 9.57 3.84 -3.52
CA ALA A 99 10.73 4.37 -2.79
C ALA A 99 11.15 5.76 -3.26
N ALA A 100 11.06 6.04 -4.56
CA ALA A 100 11.30 7.37 -5.11
C ALA A 100 10.25 8.37 -4.63
N LEU A 101 8.97 8.00 -4.67
CA LEU A 101 7.87 8.86 -4.22
C LEU A 101 7.97 9.24 -2.74
N ALA A 102 8.49 8.34 -1.88
CA ALA A 102 8.69 8.63 -0.47
C ALA A 102 9.65 9.80 -0.21
N LYS A 103 10.54 10.09 -1.15
CA LYS A 103 11.54 11.17 -1.07
C LYS A 103 11.04 12.51 -1.62
N GLU A 104 9.90 12.50 -2.30
CA GLU A 104 9.29 13.71 -2.84
C GLU A 104 8.53 14.48 -1.74
N PRO A 105 8.46 15.83 -1.84
CA PRO A 105 7.67 16.63 -0.92
C PRO A 105 6.23 16.14 -0.84
N VAL A 106 5.72 15.96 0.38
CA VAL A 106 4.36 15.45 0.59
C VAL A 106 3.35 16.59 0.48
N PRO A 107 2.29 16.48 -0.36
CA PRO A 107 1.27 17.51 -0.49
C PRO A 107 0.50 17.74 0.82
N ALA A 108 0.11 18.99 1.07
CA ALA A 108 -0.66 19.37 2.25
C ALA A 108 -1.99 18.59 2.38
N GLU A 109 -2.59 18.21 1.26
CA GLU A 109 -3.82 17.39 1.21
C GLU A 109 -3.59 16.01 1.84
N VAL A 110 -2.43 15.40 1.60
CA VAL A 110 -2.06 14.12 2.20
C VAL A 110 -1.82 14.29 3.70
N CYS A 111 -1.07 15.32 4.11
CA CYS A 111 -0.85 15.61 5.53
C CYS A 111 -2.19 15.83 6.26
N SER A 112 -3.11 16.58 5.67
CA SER A 112 -4.45 16.84 6.22
C SER A 112 -5.28 15.56 6.36
N ALA A 113 -5.19 14.63 5.40
CA ALA A 113 -5.90 13.35 5.44
C ALA A 113 -5.45 12.45 6.61
N TYR A 114 -4.24 12.65 7.10
CA TYR A 114 -3.68 11.91 8.24
C TYR A 114 -3.61 12.74 9.53
N ASN A 115 -4.19 13.95 9.54
CA ASN A 115 -4.19 14.87 10.70
C ASN A 115 -2.77 15.15 11.25
N VAL A 116 -1.81 15.39 10.35
CA VAL A 116 -0.43 15.75 10.67
C VAL A 116 -0.06 17.05 9.98
N ASP A 117 0.85 17.82 10.60
CA ASP A 117 1.28 19.11 10.06
C ASP A 117 2.21 18.96 8.86
N SER A 118 3.13 17.99 8.90
CA SER A 118 4.06 17.69 7.82
C SER A 118 4.45 16.21 7.82
N LEU A 119 4.87 15.72 6.66
CA LEU A 119 5.50 14.41 6.48
C LEU A 119 6.75 14.61 5.63
N GLU A 120 7.88 14.19 6.15
CA GLU A 120 9.18 14.31 5.48
C GLU A 120 9.90 12.97 5.50
N TYR A 121 10.63 12.67 4.42
CA TYR A 121 11.42 11.44 4.33
C TYR A 121 12.41 11.33 5.49
N GLY A 122 12.33 10.22 6.22
CA GLY A 122 13.15 9.99 7.41
C GLY A 122 12.68 8.75 8.19
N PHE A 123 13.09 8.63 9.44
CA PHE A 123 12.83 7.46 10.29
C PHE A 123 11.35 7.08 10.41
N ASP A 124 10.46 8.07 10.39
CA ASP A 124 9.02 7.89 10.56
C ASP A 124 8.23 8.03 9.24
N TYR A 125 8.92 8.24 8.12
CA TYR A 125 8.31 8.29 6.79
C TYR A 125 9.28 7.76 5.72
N ILE A 126 9.40 6.44 5.63
CA ILE A 126 10.20 5.74 4.61
C ILE A 126 9.35 5.22 3.45
N ILE A 127 8.03 5.25 3.59
CA ILE A 127 7.06 4.76 2.62
C ILE A 127 5.89 5.74 2.53
N PRO A 128 5.35 6.04 1.33
CA PRO A 128 4.19 6.90 1.17
C PRO A 128 2.97 6.34 1.92
N LYS A 129 2.16 7.24 2.45
CA LYS A 129 0.91 6.85 3.11
C LYS A 129 -0.07 6.24 2.09
N PRO A 130 -0.81 5.18 2.44
CA PRO A 130 -1.70 4.47 1.52
C PRO A 130 -2.75 5.32 0.80
N LEU A 131 -3.20 6.44 1.41
CA LEU A 131 -4.15 7.36 0.80
C LEU A 131 -3.49 8.45 -0.07
N ASP A 132 -2.18 8.40 -0.28
CA ASP A 132 -1.50 9.34 -1.17
C ASP A 132 -1.91 9.07 -2.63
N PRO A 133 -2.63 9.98 -3.30
CA PRO A 133 -3.13 9.76 -4.66
C PRO A 133 -2.01 9.65 -5.69
N ARG A 134 -0.81 10.14 -5.38
CA ARG A 134 0.36 10.07 -6.26
C ARG A 134 0.87 8.64 -6.46
N ILE A 135 0.57 7.71 -5.55
CA ILE A 135 0.95 6.30 -5.68
C ILE A 135 0.45 5.73 -7.01
N LEU A 136 -0.79 6.02 -7.39
CA LEU A 136 -1.36 5.55 -8.65
C LEU A 136 -0.56 6.03 -9.86
N THR A 137 -0.24 7.32 -9.90
CA THR A 137 0.42 7.95 -11.06
C THR A 137 1.91 7.69 -11.12
N CYS A 138 2.52 7.25 -10.02
CA CYS A 138 3.93 6.85 -9.98
C CYS A 138 4.10 5.35 -10.26
N ILE A 139 3.41 4.47 -9.53
CA ILE A 139 3.62 3.02 -9.65
C ILE A 139 3.06 2.48 -10.96
N THR A 140 1.82 2.87 -11.32
CA THR A 140 1.14 2.26 -12.47
C THR A 140 1.90 2.44 -13.78
N PRO A 141 2.40 3.64 -14.15
CA PRO A 141 3.22 3.81 -15.36
C PRO A 141 4.56 3.07 -15.29
N ALA A 142 5.21 3.01 -14.12
CA ALA A 142 6.47 2.28 -13.94
C ALA A 142 6.28 0.78 -14.21
N VAL A 143 5.22 0.19 -13.70
CA VAL A 143 4.87 -1.21 -13.94
C VAL A 143 4.52 -1.46 -15.41
N ALA A 144 3.72 -0.59 -16.04
CA ALA A 144 3.39 -0.68 -17.44
C ALA A 144 4.63 -0.61 -18.34
N LYS A 145 5.56 0.30 -18.00
CA LYS A 145 6.85 0.42 -18.68
C LYS A 145 7.68 -0.87 -18.56
N ALA A 146 7.82 -1.40 -17.35
CA ALA A 146 8.57 -2.63 -17.10
C ALA A 146 7.97 -3.82 -17.85
N ALA A 147 6.64 -3.93 -17.95
CA ALA A 147 5.97 -4.95 -18.74
C ALA A 147 6.29 -4.83 -20.24
N MET A 148 6.32 -3.60 -20.76
CA MET A 148 6.69 -3.33 -22.16
C MET A 148 8.16 -3.63 -22.43
N ASP A 149 9.05 -3.23 -21.53
CA ASP A 149 10.50 -3.42 -21.66
C ASP A 149 10.88 -4.90 -21.60
N THR A 150 10.16 -5.70 -20.84
CA THR A 150 10.38 -7.15 -20.72
C THR A 150 9.61 -7.99 -21.74
N GLY A 151 8.85 -7.35 -22.62
CA GLY A 151 8.15 -8.02 -23.72
C GLY A 151 6.90 -8.81 -23.32
N VAL A 152 6.42 -8.68 -22.07
CA VAL A 152 5.19 -9.36 -21.62
C VAL A 152 3.93 -8.55 -21.90
N ALA A 153 4.04 -7.29 -22.30
CA ALA A 153 2.94 -6.44 -22.69
C ALA A 153 2.45 -6.77 -24.11
N ARG A 154 1.13 -6.92 -24.29
CA ARG A 154 0.48 -7.06 -25.61
C ARG A 154 0.12 -5.73 -26.23
N LYS A 155 -0.06 -4.69 -25.39
CA LYS A 155 -0.37 -3.34 -25.80
C LYS A 155 0.74 -2.40 -25.35
N ARG A 156 1.12 -1.47 -26.22
CA ARG A 156 2.11 -0.44 -25.89
C ARG A 156 1.45 0.88 -25.53
N ILE A 157 2.05 1.58 -24.60
CA ILE A 157 1.72 2.97 -24.22
C ILE A 157 2.94 3.81 -24.60
N GLU A 158 2.81 4.64 -25.62
CA GLU A 158 3.92 5.45 -26.13
C GLU A 158 4.15 6.71 -25.28
N ASP A 159 3.08 7.34 -24.78
CA ASP A 159 3.14 8.52 -23.91
C ASP A 159 2.82 8.12 -22.45
N LEU A 160 3.84 7.80 -21.67
CA LEU A 160 3.68 7.44 -20.25
C LEU A 160 3.25 8.64 -19.39
N ASP A 161 3.67 9.85 -19.74
CA ASP A 161 3.25 11.06 -19.02
C ASP A 161 1.77 11.37 -19.28
N GLY A 162 1.32 11.23 -20.52
CA GLY A 162 -0.08 11.32 -20.87
C GLY A 162 -0.93 10.26 -20.17
N TYR A 163 -0.40 9.06 -20.05
CA TYR A 163 -1.03 7.98 -19.31
C TYR A 163 -1.17 8.29 -17.81
N ALA A 164 -0.13 8.82 -17.17
CA ALA A 164 -0.19 9.24 -15.78
C ALA A 164 -1.25 10.33 -15.56
N ARG A 165 -1.31 11.35 -16.44
CA ARG A 165 -2.35 12.39 -16.40
C ARG A 165 -3.77 11.83 -16.58
N GLU A 166 -3.94 10.84 -17.45
CA GLU A 166 -5.24 10.19 -17.66
C GLU A 166 -5.69 9.40 -16.43
N LEU A 167 -4.76 8.70 -15.75
CA LEU A 167 -5.04 8.01 -14.49
C LEU A 167 -5.50 8.99 -13.40
N GLU A 168 -4.83 10.13 -13.26
CA GLU A 168 -5.22 11.18 -12.32
C GLU A 168 -6.62 11.73 -12.62
N ARG A 169 -6.90 12.00 -13.91
CA ARG A 169 -8.22 12.46 -14.35
C ARG A 169 -9.34 11.48 -14.02
N ARG A 170 -9.10 10.17 -14.20
CA ARG A 170 -10.08 9.12 -13.88
C ARG A 170 -10.41 9.08 -12.38
N VAL A 171 -9.41 9.24 -11.52
CA VAL A 171 -9.63 9.29 -10.06
C VAL A 171 -10.43 10.52 -9.67
N LYS A 172 -10.04 11.71 -10.15
CA LYS A 172 -10.76 12.97 -9.87
C LYS A 172 -12.21 12.90 -10.34
N ALA A 173 -12.48 12.37 -11.51
CA ALA A 173 -13.83 12.21 -12.05
C ALA A 173 -14.69 11.27 -11.16
N ARG A 174 -14.12 10.16 -10.66
CA ARG A 174 -14.84 9.26 -9.75
C ARG A 174 -15.10 9.89 -8.39
N THR A 175 -14.13 10.59 -7.82
CA THR A 175 -14.29 11.29 -6.53
C THR A 175 -15.42 12.33 -6.61
N ILE A 176 -15.52 13.09 -7.70
CA ILE A 176 -16.62 14.04 -7.93
C ILE A 176 -17.96 13.30 -8.02
N ALA A 177 -18.03 12.21 -8.78
CA ALA A 177 -19.25 11.43 -8.95
C ALA A 177 -19.75 10.82 -7.63
N PHE A 178 -18.85 10.31 -6.78
CA PHE A 178 -19.19 9.76 -5.47
C PHE A 178 -19.39 10.84 -4.40
N GLY A 179 -18.63 11.93 -4.44
CA GLY A 179 -18.76 13.06 -3.51
C GLY A 179 -20.10 13.77 -3.61
N HIS A 180 -20.67 13.90 -4.81
CA HIS A 180 -22.03 14.42 -4.98
C HIS A 180 -23.12 13.48 -4.42
N SER A 181 -22.88 12.17 -4.43
CA SER A 181 -23.82 11.19 -3.86
C SER A 181 -23.82 11.19 -2.34
N SER A 182 -22.69 11.46 -1.69
CA SER A 182 -22.59 11.47 -0.21
C SER A 182 -23.16 12.74 0.44
N LEU A 183 -23.18 13.86 -0.29
CA LEU A 183 -23.77 15.12 0.20
C LEU A 183 -25.31 15.12 0.17
N LEU A 184 -25.92 14.21 -0.59
CA LEU A 184 -27.39 14.13 -0.73
C LEU A 184 -28.04 13.08 0.17
N THR A 185 -27.29 12.24 0.86
CA THR A 185 -27.87 11.21 1.72
C THR A 185 -27.13 11.07 3.04
N ASN A 186 -27.55 11.86 4.03
CA ASN A 186 -27.31 11.57 5.44
C ASN A 186 -28.24 10.42 5.93
N LYS A 187 -28.44 9.42 5.09
CA LYS A 187 -29.15 8.17 5.39
C LYS A 187 -28.16 7.02 5.29
N LYS A 188 -27.93 6.35 6.43
CA LYS A 188 -27.33 5.01 6.45
C LYS A 188 -28.00 4.19 5.35
N MET A 189 -27.29 3.96 4.25
CA MET A 189 -27.76 3.01 3.25
C MET A 189 -27.56 1.61 3.82
N PRO A 190 -28.61 0.79 3.91
CA PRO A 190 -28.42 -0.62 4.15
C PRO A 190 -27.67 -1.19 2.93
N VAL A 191 -26.59 -1.90 3.17
CA VAL A 191 -25.90 -2.68 2.14
C VAL A 191 -26.91 -3.71 1.64
N ARG A 192 -27.57 -3.43 0.53
CA ARG A 192 -28.37 -4.43 -0.17
C ARG A 192 -27.39 -5.30 -0.94
N ALA A 193 -27.15 -6.50 -0.43
CA ALA A 193 -26.55 -7.57 -1.23
C ALA A 193 -27.46 -7.78 -2.46
N VAL A 194 -26.96 -7.45 -3.63
CA VAL A 194 -27.59 -7.85 -4.89
C VAL A 194 -27.27 -9.33 -5.06
N ALA A 195 -28.15 -10.18 -4.58
CA ALA A 195 -28.16 -11.58 -4.98
C ALA A 195 -28.51 -11.62 -6.47
N ALA A 196 -27.51 -11.89 -7.32
CA ALA A 196 -27.73 -12.24 -8.69
C ALA A 196 -28.35 -13.67 -8.69
N GLU A 197 -29.66 -13.76 -8.81
CA GLU A 197 -30.32 -15.02 -9.17
C GLU A 197 -29.86 -15.42 -10.57
N ARG A 198 -28.85 -16.28 -10.65
CA ARG A 198 -28.65 -17.16 -11.79
C ARG A 198 -29.23 -18.52 -11.44
N THR A 199 -30.39 -18.79 -12.00
CA THR A 199 -30.95 -20.12 -12.11
C THR A 199 -29.95 -21.07 -12.74
N GLY A 200 -29.65 -22.19 -12.06
CA GLY A 200 -28.99 -23.37 -12.62
C GLY A 200 -27.84 -23.91 -11.79
N ALA A 201 -28.16 -24.82 -10.91
CA ALA A 201 -27.36 -25.96 -10.41
C ALA A 201 -25.89 -25.70 -10.04
N LEU A 202 -25.63 -25.49 -8.73
CA LEU A 202 -24.54 -26.18 -8.01
C LEU A 202 -24.81 -26.06 -6.51
N SER A 203 -25.03 -27.19 -5.89
CA SER A 203 -25.31 -27.39 -4.48
C SER A 203 -24.12 -27.00 -3.59
N GLY A 204 -24.41 -26.22 -2.55
CA GLY A 204 -23.74 -26.32 -1.24
C GLY A 204 -22.31 -25.80 -1.13
N ARG A 205 -22.10 -24.49 -1.11
CA ARG A 205 -21.05 -23.85 -0.30
C ARG A 205 -21.48 -22.45 0.11
N THR A 206 -21.72 -22.27 1.39
CA THR A 206 -21.95 -20.96 2.03
C THR A 206 -20.64 -20.17 2.03
N ALA A 207 -20.59 -19.06 1.33
CA ALA A 207 -19.50 -18.12 1.47
C ALA A 207 -19.79 -17.23 2.70
N VAL A 208 -18.93 -17.29 3.69
CA VAL A 208 -18.94 -16.39 4.84
C VAL A 208 -18.09 -15.20 4.47
N PHE A 209 -18.70 -14.02 4.36
CA PHE A 209 -17.97 -12.76 4.30
C PHE A 209 -17.79 -12.25 5.74
N TRP A 210 -16.55 -11.91 6.07
CA TRP A 210 -16.23 -11.26 7.34
C TRP A 210 -16.56 -9.79 7.24
N GLU A 211 -17.43 -9.33 8.16
CA GLU A 211 -17.59 -7.91 8.49
C GLU A 211 -16.55 -7.55 9.55
N GLU A 212 -15.77 -6.51 9.27
CA GLU A 212 -15.21 -5.58 10.26
C GLU A 212 -15.20 -4.17 9.66
#